data_483c669153e82c7844a97d677e1404ec
#
_entry.id   483c669153e82c7844a97d677e1404ec
#
_cell.length_a   1.000
_cell.length_b   1.000
_cell.length_c   1.000
_cell.angle_alpha   90.00
_cell.angle_beta   90.00
_cell.angle_gamma   90.00
#
_symmetry.space_group_name_H-M   'P 1'
#
loop_
_entity.id
_entity.type
_entity.pdbx_description
1 polymer ?
#
loop_
_entity_poly.entity_id
_entity_poly.type
_entity_poly.pdbx_seq_one_letter_code
_entity_poly.pdbx_strand_id
1 'polypeptide(L)'
;MSKHKIVIGDSRKLNLIPDKSVQLIITSPPYWQLKDYGAESQIGFNDSYEEYINNLNLVWKECYRVLSDGCRLCINIGDQFARSVYYGRYKVIPIRTEIIRFCETLGMDYMGAIIWQKTTTMNTTGGGAIMGSFPYPRNGILKMDYEFILIFKKLGNAPKPTKEQKERSIITKEEWNQYFSSHWNFNGVKQHEHIAMFPEELPKRLIKMFSYEGETIFDPFLGSGTTSLAAEHLNRNSIGYEINPSYLPLIREKINGEQLRLDSPQVEYFEDAIQSEDLSFDNLPYIFRDPHRMDKKIDVKKLQYGSKIDNTSQAREELFSVREVISPEKILLSNGVTVRLIGVKTISGLEEKAIEFLKEKTKKRKVFMKFDDVKYDEENNLMCYLYLDNKTFINVHLIRSRFVMIDKEQQYKYKKKFEEI
;
A
#
# COMPACT_ATOMS: atom_id res chain seq x y z
N MET A 1 18.73 18.93 18.14
CA MET A 1 18.30 17.52 17.95
C MET A 1 16.81 17.48 17.89
N SER A 2 16.24 16.81 16.89
CA SER A 2 14.80 16.55 16.79
C SER A 2 14.38 15.45 17.79
N LYS A 3 13.12 15.52 18.22
CA LYS A 3 12.51 14.55 19.12
C LYS A 3 11.39 13.82 18.40
N HIS A 4 11.38 12.49 18.48
CA HIS A 4 10.40 11.66 17.83
C HIS A 4 9.70 10.78 18.85
N LYS A 5 8.38 10.88 18.92
CA LYS A 5 7.54 10.09 19.82
C LYS A 5 6.71 9.11 19.00
N ILE A 6 6.92 7.82 19.22
CA ILE A 6 6.20 6.73 18.56
C ILE A 6 5.27 6.09 19.60
N VAL A 7 3.98 6.06 19.28
CA VAL A 7 2.95 5.54 20.17
C VAL A 7 2.27 4.35 19.51
N ILE A 8 2.29 3.21 20.18
CA ILE A 8 1.43 2.07 19.81
C ILE A 8 0.08 2.30 20.47
N GLY A 9 -0.93 2.57 19.63
CA GLY A 9 -2.25 2.93 20.11
C GLY A 9 -3.24 3.23 18.99
N ASP A 10 -4.47 3.48 19.37
CA ASP A 10 -5.56 3.77 18.46
C ASP A 10 -5.77 5.27 18.30
N SER A 11 -5.60 5.79 17.09
CA SER A 11 -5.70 7.22 16.79
C SER A 11 -7.11 7.80 16.87
N ARG A 12 -8.15 6.97 17.10
CA ARG A 12 -9.51 7.46 17.42
C ARG A 12 -9.59 8.17 18.77
N LYS A 13 -8.56 8.01 19.61
CA LYS A 13 -8.42 8.70 20.91
C LYS A 13 -6.94 8.92 21.21
N LEU A 14 -6.50 10.17 21.24
CA LEU A 14 -5.10 10.56 21.39
C LEU A 14 -4.80 11.03 22.81
N ASN A 15 -4.81 10.11 23.80
CA ASN A 15 -4.65 10.45 25.22
C ASN A 15 -3.30 11.09 25.53
N LEU A 16 -2.24 10.72 24.81
CA LEU A 16 -0.87 11.18 25.07
C LEU A 16 -0.49 12.47 24.33
N ILE A 17 -1.43 13.07 23.59
CA ILE A 17 -1.18 14.31 22.84
C ILE A 17 -2.06 15.44 23.43
N PRO A 18 -1.44 16.50 23.97
CA PRO A 18 -2.19 17.66 24.47
C PRO A 18 -2.91 18.42 23.35
N ASP A 19 -3.95 19.16 23.72
CA ASP A 19 -4.66 20.05 22.82
C ASP A 19 -3.71 21.09 22.21
N LYS A 20 -3.90 21.41 20.92
CA LYS A 20 -3.19 22.47 20.20
C LYS A 20 -1.66 22.38 20.32
N SER A 21 -1.10 21.17 20.36
CA SER A 21 0.32 20.93 20.59
C SER A 21 1.12 20.59 19.32
N VAL A 22 0.47 20.33 18.19
CA VAL A 22 1.12 20.01 16.92
C VAL A 22 0.86 21.08 15.85
N GLN A 23 1.84 21.33 14.97
CA GLN A 23 1.78 22.41 13.99
C GLN A 23 1.46 21.94 12.58
N LEU A 24 1.65 20.65 12.31
CA LEU A 24 1.28 20.07 11.01
C LEU A 24 0.89 18.61 11.20
N ILE A 25 -0.21 18.21 10.58
CA ILE A 25 -0.62 16.81 10.49
C ILE A 25 -0.50 16.36 9.04
N ILE A 26 0.19 15.24 8.82
CA ILE A 26 0.33 14.61 7.50
C ILE A 26 0.01 13.14 7.67
N THR A 27 -0.95 12.64 6.88
CA THR A 27 -1.37 11.24 7.02
C THR A 27 -2.00 10.67 5.76
N SER A 28 -2.06 9.34 5.71
CA SER A 28 -2.84 8.58 4.75
C SER A 28 -3.62 7.51 5.50
N PRO A 29 -4.94 7.67 5.66
CA PRO A 29 -5.75 6.72 6.40
C PRO A 29 -5.82 5.37 5.69
N PRO A 30 -6.11 4.28 6.40
CA PRO A 30 -6.36 2.98 5.79
C PRO A 30 -7.55 3.07 4.83
N TYR A 31 -7.47 2.34 3.70
CA TYR A 31 -8.56 2.26 2.74
C TYR A 31 -9.62 1.25 3.19
N TRP A 32 -10.88 1.51 2.88
CA TRP A 32 -11.99 0.62 3.20
C TRP A 32 -11.82 -0.74 2.52
N GLN A 33 -11.73 -1.81 3.31
CA GLN A 33 -11.66 -3.22 2.87
C GLN A 33 -10.59 -3.54 1.80
N LEU A 34 -9.59 -2.68 1.67
CA LEU A 34 -8.54 -2.89 0.67
C LEU A 34 -7.38 -3.71 1.23
N LYS A 35 -7.04 -3.52 2.49
CA LYS A 35 -5.89 -4.15 3.14
C LYS A 35 -6.20 -4.55 4.58
N ASP A 36 -5.73 -5.74 4.94
CA ASP A 36 -5.66 -6.20 6.31
C ASP A 36 -4.29 -5.85 6.87
N TYR A 37 -4.26 -4.98 7.87
CA TYR A 37 -3.02 -4.57 8.57
C TYR A 37 -2.72 -5.44 9.79
N GLY A 38 -3.52 -6.49 10.04
CA GLY A 38 -3.27 -7.49 11.07
C GLY A 38 -3.63 -7.09 12.50
N ALA A 39 -4.36 -5.98 12.69
CA ALA A 39 -4.88 -5.57 13.99
C ALA A 39 -6.42 -5.73 14.02
N GLU A 40 -6.98 -6.37 15.06
CA GLU A 40 -8.43 -6.58 15.16
C GLU A 40 -9.23 -5.27 15.15
N SER A 41 -8.71 -4.24 15.82
CA SER A 41 -9.34 -2.92 15.94
C SER A 41 -9.01 -1.95 14.80
N GLN A 42 -8.33 -2.42 13.72
CA GLN A 42 -8.00 -1.58 12.58
C GLN A 42 -9.25 -0.99 11.92
N ILE A 43 -9.17 0.27 11.52
CA ILE A 43 -10.24 0.95 10.79
C ILE A 43 -10.33 0.40 9.37
N GLY A 44 -11.55 0.08 8.91
CA GLY A 44 -11.90 -0.12 7.52
C GLY A 44 -11.92 -1.57 7.03
N PHE A 45 -11.17 -2.50 7.60
CA PHE A 45 -11.10 -3.85 7.01
C PHE A 45 -12.38 -4.66 7.23
N ASN A 46 -12.89 -4.66 8.46
CA ASN A 46 -14.12 -5.37 8.83
C ASN A 46 -15.35 -4.45 8.92
N ASP A 47 -15.16 -3.15 8.72
CA ASP A 47 -16.22 -2.14 8.86
C ASP A 47 -17.17 -2.17 7.66
N SER A 48 -18.44 -1.86 7.89
CA SER A 48 -19.31 -1.32 6.84
C SER A 48 -18.77 0.04 6.38
N TYR A 49 -19.25 0.55 5.24
CA TYR A 49 -18.81 1.88 4.77
C TYR A 49 -19.21 3.00 5.75
N GLU A 50 -20.37 2.89 6.40
CA GLU A 50 -20.80 3.82 7.45
C GLU A 50 -19.88 3.79 8.67
N GLU A 51 -19.55 2.61 9.17
CA GLU A 51 -18.63 2.44 10.31
C GLU A 51 -17.24 2.96 9.97
N TYR A 52 -16.74 2.65 8.76
CA TYR A 52 -15.44 3.13 8.29
C TYR A 52 -15.36 4.67 8.30
N ILE A 53 -16.35 5.36 7.71
CA ILE A 53 -16.37 6.82 7.69
C ILE A 53 -16.49 7.39 9.10
N ASN A 54 -17.37 6.82 9.97
CA ASN A 54 -17.54 7.30 11.32
C ASN A 54 -16.31 7.03 12.20
N ASN A 55 -15.61 5.91 12.02
CA ASN A 55 -14.33 5.65 12.65
C ASN A 55 -13.27 6.67 12.24
N LEU A 56 -13.18 7.00 10.95
CA LEU A 56 -12.29 8.07 10.48
C LEU A 56 -12.68 9.43 11.06
N ASN A 57 -13.97 9.72 11.21
CA ASN A 57 -14.45 10.97 11.79
C ASN A 57 -14.02 11.15 13.24
N LEU A 58 -13.91 10.07 14.03
CA LEU A 58 -13.29 10.12 15.37
C LEU A 58 -11.84 10.58 15.30
N VAL A 59 -11.07 10.03 14.33
CA VAL A 59 -9.66 10.43 14.13
C VAL A 59 -9.57 11.91 13.73
N TRP A 60 -10.41 12.37 12.81
CA TRP A 60 -10.39 13.77 12.37
C TRP A 60 -10.76 14.74 13.50
N LYS A 61 -11.68 14.34 14.39
CA LYS A 61 -12.02 15.10 15.60
C LYS A 61 -10.81 15.23 16.53
N GLU A 62 -10.09 14.16 16.78
CA GLU A 62 -8.85 14.19 17.57
C GLU A 62 -7.75 14.99 16.87
N CYS A 63 -7.57 14.84 15.56
CA CYS A 63 -6.66 15.68 14.77
C CYS A 63 -6.97 17.17 14.93
N TYR A 64 -8.26 17.56 14.88
CA TYR A 64 -8.68 18.93 15.12
C TYR A 64 -8.32 19.40 16.54
N ARG A 65 -8.52 18.57 17.56
CA ARG A 65 -8.20 18.88 18.95
C ARG A 65 -6.70 19.19 19.13
N VAL A 66 -5.85 18.28 18.65
CA VAL A 66 -4.39 18.37 18.87
C VAL A 66 -3.69 19.38 17.97
N LEU A 67 -4.27 19.72 16.81
CA LEU A 67 -3.71 20.69 15.87
C LEU A 67 -3.79 22.11 16.44
N SER A 68 -2.69 22.86 16.39
CA SER A 68 -2.63 24.27 16.76
C SER A 68 -3.49 25.13 15.83
N ASP A 69 -4.06 26.20 16.36
CA ASP A 69 -4.85 27.15 15.57
C ASP A 69 -4.00 27.73 14.42
N GLY A 70 -4.60 27.99 13.27
CA GLY A 70 -3.94 28.52 12.09
C GLY A 70 -3.07 27.52 11.32
N CYS A 71 -2.87 26.31 11.85
CA CYS A 71 -2.03 25.26 11.30
C CYS A 71 -2.78 24.33 10.34
N ARG A 72 -2.05 23.37 9.72
CA ARG A 72 -2.56 22.56 8.60
C ARG A 72 -2.74 21.08 8.95
N LEU A 73 -3.81 20.50 8.39
CA LEU A 73 -4.02 19.06 8.26
C LEU A 73 -3.95 18.69 6.78
N CYS A 74 -3.07 17.76 6.43
CA CYS A 74 -2.87 17.27 5.06
C CYS A 74 -3.19 15.76 5.02
N ILE A 75 -4.18 15.37 4.22
CA ILE A 75 -4.66 13.98 4.14
C ILE A 75 -4.48 13.46 2.72
N ASN A 76 -3.62 12.45 2.55
CA ASN A 76 -3.48 11.75 1.28
C ASN A 76 -4.51 10.63 1.18
N ILE A 77 -5.43 10.72 0.22
CA ILE A 77 -6.52 9.75 0.01
C ILE A 77 -6.94 9.70 -1.45
N GLY A 78 -7.29 8.53 -1.94
CA GLY A 78 -7.94 8.34 -3.24
C GLY A 78 -9.40 7.98 -3.08
N ASP A 79 -10.19 8.24 -4.12
CA ASP A 79 -11.50 7.60 -4.26
C ASP A 79 -11.30 6.10 -4.53
N GLN A 80 -12.26 5.27 -4.18
CA GLN A 80 -12.13 3.82 -4.23
C GLN A 80 -13.28 3.16 -4.98
N PHE A 81 -12.96 2.11 -5.75
CA PHE A 81 -13.99 1.25 -6.32
C PHE A 81 -14.64 0.38 -5.23
N ALA A 82 -15.94 0.53 -5.07
CA ALA A 82 -16.73 -0.36 -4.24
C ALA A 82 -17.08 -1.63 -5.01
N ARG A 83 -17.05 -2.76 -4.33
CA ARG A 83 -17.45 -4.02 -4.95
C ARG A 83 -18.96 -4.05 -5.20
N SER A 84 -19.36 -4.66 -6.33
CA SER A 84 -20.77 -4.78 -6.71
C SER A 84 -21.63 -5.49 -5.69
N VAL A 85 -21.05 -6.36 -4.86
CA VAL A 85 -21.75 -7.08 -3.77
C VAL A 85 -22.38 -6.14 -2.75
N TYR A 86 -21.81 -4.93 -2.52
CA TYR A 86 -22.34 -3.96 -1.56
C TYR A 86 -23.45 -3.08 -2.13
N TYR A 87 -23.39 -2.80 -3.44
CA TYR A 87 -24.28 -1.81 -4.07
C TYR A 87 -25.07 -2.39 -5.25
N GLY A 88 -24.96 -3.70 -5.53
CA GLY A 88 -25.60 -4.33 -6.69
C GLY A 88 -25.06 -3.86 -8.05
N ARG A 89 -24.06 -2.99 -8.07
CA ARG A 89 -23.45 -2.40 -9.26
C ARG A 89 -22.03 -1.95 -9.00
N TYR A 90 -21.27 -1.71 -10.05
CA TYR A 90 -19.97 -1.04 -9.95
C TYR A 90 -20.17 0.41 -9.57
N LYS A 91 -19.49 0.86 -8.52
CA LYS A 91 -19.59 2.24 -8.02
C LYS A 91 -18.23 2.70 -7.50
N VAL A 92 -17.89 3.95 -7.72
CA VAL A 92 -16.82 4.65 -7.02
C VAL A 92 -17.39 5.29 -5.76
N ILE A 93 -16.75 5.06 -4.60
CA ILE A 93 -17.10 5.75 -3.35
C ILE A 93 -16.18 6.96 -3.19
N PRO A 94 -16.75 8.16 -3.00
CA PRO A 94 -15.99 9.39 -2.92
C PRO A 94 -15.56 9.66 -1.48
N ILE A 95 -14.64 8.85 -0.95
CA ILE A 95 -14.17 8.92 0.46
C ILE A 95 -13.72 10.33 0.81
N ARG A 96 -12.98 10.99 -0.08
CA ARG A 96 -12.49 12.36 0.11
C ARG A 96 -13.60 13.37 0.38
N THR A 97 -14.76 13.20 -0.23
CA THR A 97 -15.89 14.14 -0.07
C THR A 97 -16.45 14.10 1.35
N GLU A 98 -16.53 12.91 1.93
CA GLU A 98 -16.97 12.74 3.32
C GLU A 98 -15.95 13.32 4.30
N ILE A 99 -14.65 13.14 4.04
CA ILE A 99 -13.58 13.75 4.82
C ILE A 99 -13.67 15.29 4.78
N ILE A 100 -13.82 15.88 3.58
CA ILE A 100 -13.93 17.33 3.41
C ILE A 100 -15.13 17.86 4.21
N ARG A 101 -16.29 17.26 4.01
CA ARG A 101 -17.52 17.69 4.68
C ARG A 101 -17.37 17.62 6.21
N PHE A 102 -16.78 16.55 6.73
CA PHE A 102 -16.61 16.40 8.16
C PHE A 102 -15.61 17.40 8.74
N CYS A 103 -14.45 17.57 8.12
CA CYS A 103 -13.43 18.52 8.58
C CYS A 103 -13.94 19.97 8.56
N GLU A 104 -14.73 20.37 7.55
CA GLU A 104 -15.39 21.69 7.54
C GLU A 104 -16.42 21.83 8.67
N THR A 105 -17.16 20.76 8.98
CA THR A 105 -18.12 20.75 10.11
C THR A 105 -17.40 20.91 11.47
N LEU A 106 -16.14 20.46 11.59
CA LEU A 106 -15.31 20.70 12.77
C LEU A 106 -14.79 22.15 12.90
N GLY A 107 -14.94 22.97 11.86
CA GLY A 107 -14.44 24.34 11.81
C GLY A 107 -13.05 24.49 11.20
N MET A 108 -12.71 23.63 10.24
CA MET A 108 -11.53 23.81 9.38
C MET A 108 -11.95 24.39 8.03
N ASP A 109 -11.12 25.26 7.45
CA ASP A 109 -11.27 25.68 6.06
C ASP A 109 -10.62 24.66 5.12
N TYR A 110 -11.37 24.18 4.12
CA TYR A 110 -10.79 23.41 3.03
C TYR A 110 -10.03 24.35 2.08
N MET A 111 -8.71 24.15 1.97
CA MET A 111 -7.80 25.00 1.20
C MET A 111 -7.51 24.48 -0.22
N GLY A 112 -8.21 23.42 -0.64
CA GLY A 112 -7.99 22.77 -1.92
C GLY A 112 -7.27 21.43 -1.78
N ALA A 113 -6.97 20.83 -2.92
CA ALA A 113 -6.22 19.58 -2.99
C ALA A 113 -5.09 19.64 -4.01
N ILE A 114 -4.02 18.92 -3.73
CA ILE A 114 -3.00 18.58 -4.72
C ILE A 114 -3.36 17.22 -5.30
N ILE A 115 -3.36 17.10 -6.62
CA ILE A 115 -3.52 15.83 -7.33
C ILE A 115 -2.13 15.22 -7.47
N TRP A 116 -1.89 14.13 -6.74
CA TRP A 116 -0.67 13.36 -6.90
C TRP A 116 -0.90 12.24 -7.91
N GLN A 117 -0.37 12.43 -9.12
CA GLN A 117 -0.36 11.42 -10.16
C GLN A 117 0.80 10.45 -9.92
N LYS A 118 0.45 9.18 -9.67
CA LYS A 118 1.43 8.12 -9.48
C LYS A 118 1.98 7.69 -10.84
N THR A 119 3.16 8.17 -11.19
CA THR A 119 3.87 7.70 -12.38
C THR A 119 4.37 6.27 -12.12
N THR A 120 3.52 5.28 -12.38
CA THR A 120 3.88 3.86 -12.26
C THR A 120 3.69 3.16 -13.59
N THR A 121 4.63 2.30 -13.94
CA THR A 121 4.51 1.37 -15.08
C THR A 121 3.57 0.20 -14.76
N MET A 122 3.04 0.12 -13.53
CA MET A 122 2.16 -0.95 -13.05
C MET A 122 0.72 -0.49 -12.91
N ASN A 123 -0.22 -1.44 -13.09
CA ASN A 123 -1.65 -1.21 -12.90
C ASN A 123 -1.97 -0.89 -11.42
N THR A 124 -2.24 0.37 -11.13
CA THR A 124 -2.52 0.86 -9.77
C THR A 124 -3.91 0.50 -9.25
N THR A 125 -4.79 0.03 -10.12
CA THR A 125 -6.20 -0.26 -9.81
C THR A 125 -6.50 -1.73 -9.53
N GLY A 126 -5.46 -2.59 -9.39
CA GLY A 126 -5.65 -4.02 -9.14
C GLY A 126 -6.30 -4.81 -10.29
N GLY A 127 -6.60 -4.18 -11.40
CA GLY A 127 -7.20 -4.74 -12.61
C GLY A 127 -6.29 -4.62 -13.83
N GLY A 128 -6.73 -5.16 -14.97
CA GLY A 128 -6.01 -5.07 -16.24
C GLY A 128 -5.83 -3.62 -16.73
N ALA A 129 -4.97 -3.43 -17.73
CA ALA A 129 -4.73 -2.13 -18.36
C ALA A 129 -5.99 -1.49 -18.97
N ILE A 130 -7.02 -2.30 -19.24
CA ILE A 130 -8.29 -1.91 -19.82
C ILE A 130 -9.41 -2.37 -18.89
N MET A 131 -10.26 -1.42 -18.48
CA MET A 131 -11.39 -1.67 -17.59
C MET A 131 -12.71 -1.34 -18.31
N GLY A 132 -13.76 -2.13 -18.02
CA GLY A 132 -15.07 -1.97 -18.64
C GLY A 132 -15.25 -2.89 -19.86
N SER A 133 -16.12 -2.49 -20.80
CA SER A 133 -16.55 -3.28 -21.94
C SER A 133 -15.77 -2.98 -23.24
N PHE A 134 -14.44 -2.89 -23.18
CA PHE A 134 -13.64 -2.72 -24.39
C PHE A 134 -14.00 -3.76 -25.46
N PRO A 135 -14.16 -3.40 -26.73
CA PRO A 135 -13.91 -2.09 -27.33
C PRO A 135 -15.12 -1.13 -27.33
N TYR A 136 -16.19 -1.43 -26.61
CA TYR A 136 -17.43 -0.64 -26.63
C TYR A 136 -17.36 0.50 -25.61
N PRO A 137 -17.37 1.80 -26.04
CA PRO A 137 -16.96 2.92 -25.18
C PRO A 137 -17.94 3.27 -24.07
N ARG A 138 -19.25 3.00 -24.25
CA ARG A 138 -20.31 3.43 -23.31
C ARG A 138 -20.10 2.93 -21.87
N ASN A 139 -19.55 1.73 -21.68
CA ASN A 139 -19.31 1.10 -20.40
C ASN A 139 -17.81 1.09 -20.00
N GLY A 140 -17.03 1.99 -20.56
CA GLY A 140 -15.64 2.19 -20.17
C GLY A 140 -15.55 2.66 -18.72
N ILE A 141 -14.54 2.19 -17.99
CA ILE A 141 -14.29 2.56 -16.59
C ILE A 141 -12.97 3.33 -16.53
N LEU A 142 -12.99 4.47 -15.84
CA LEU A 142 -11.79 5.29 -15.66
C LEU A 142 -10.74 4.56 -14.81
N LYS A 143 -9.50 4.61 -15.26
CA LYS A 143 -8.36 4.20 -14.46
C LYS A 143 -8.06 5.29 -13.43
N MET A 144 -8.06 4.93 -12.14
CA MET A 144 -7.66 5.85 -11.07
C MET A 144 -6.17 5.65 -10.79
N ASP A 145 -5.32 6.50 -11.37
CA ASP A 145 -3.86 6.49 -11.24
C ASP A 145 -3.35 7.69 -10.43
N TYR A 146 -4.23 8.33 -9.67
CA TYR A 146 -3.95 9.49 -8.85
C TYR A 146 -4.57 9.35 -7.45
N GLU A 147 -4.03 10.13 -6.52
CA GLU A 147 -4.61 10.37 -5.20
C GLU A 147 -4.71 11.87 -4.96
N PHE A 148 -5.47 12.27 -3.95
CA PHE A 148 -5.63 13.64 -3.53
C PHE A 148 -4.90 13.86 -2.22
N ILE A 149 -4.15 14.96 -2.13
CA ILE A 149 -3.65 15.47 -0.86
C ILE A 149 -4.56 16.62 -0.47
N LEU A 150 -5.54 16.34 0.39
CA LEU A 150 -6.51 17.31 0.88
C LEU A 150 -5.83 18.22 1.89
N ILE A 151 -5.94 19.52 1.75
CA ILE A 151 -5.31 20.51 2.63
C ILE A 151 -6.39 21.26 3.37
N PHE A 152 -6.33 21.22 4.70
CA PHE A 152 -7.22 21.96 5.61
C PHE A 152 -6.42 22.92 6.46
N LYS A 153 -7.06 24.02 6.87
CA LYS A 153 -6.54 24.99 7.82
C LYS A 153 -7.48 25.09 9.01
N LYS A 154 -6.97 24.88 10.22
CA LYS A 154 -7.72 25.18 11.43
C LYS A 154 -7.81 26.68 11.60
N LEU A 155 -9.00 27.19 11.92
CA LEU A 155 -9.20 28.61 12.15
C LEU A 155 -8.37 29.15 13.33
N GLY A 156 -8.03 30.42 13.27
CA GLY A 156 -7.25 31.10 14.28
C GLY A 156 -5.83 31.48 13.83
N ASN A 157 -5.02 31.88 14.79
CA ASN A 157 -3.66 32.36 14.55
C ASN A 157 -2.64 31.28 14.88
N ALA A 158 -1.77 30.98 13.93
CA ALA A 158 -0.67 30.04 14.13
C ALA A 158 0.35 30.59 15.14
N PRO A 159 1.06 29.71 15.88
CA PRO A 159 2.20 30.10 16.70
C PRO A 159 3.21 30.91 15.87
N LYS A 160 3.73 31.99 16.47
CA LYS A 160 4.69 32.86 15.78
C LYS A 160 6.08 32.22 15.81
N PRO A 161 6.69 31.89 14.67
CA PRO A 161 8.05 31.38 14.64
C PRO A 161 9.07 32.48 15.00
N THR A 162 10.19 32.10 15.57
CA THR A 162 11.33 32.99 15.80
C THR A 162 11.95 33.44 14.47
N LYS A 163 12.80 34.47 14.51
CA LYS A 163 13.55 34.92 13.32
C LYS A 163 14.45 33.78 12.80
N GLU A 164 15.13 33.10 13.69
CA GLU A 164 16.01 31.98 13.37
C GLU A 164 15.25 30.81 12.71
N GLN A 165 14.09 30.42 13.24
CA GLN A 165 13.26 29.40 12.63
C GLN A 165 12.82 29.76 11.22
N LYS A 166 12.47 31.03 10.98
CA LYS A 166 12.13 31.50 9.64
C LYS A 166 13.31 31.40 8.68
N GLU A 167 14.50 31.85 9.10
CA GLU A 167 15.70 31.83 8.27
C GLU A 167 16.12 30.40 7.90
N ARG A 168 16.06 29.46 8.86
CA ARG A 168 16.38 28.05 8.64
C ARG A 168 15.35 27.29 7.83
N SER A 169 14.14 27.82 7.71
CA SER A 169 13.03 27.16 6.99
C SER A 169 12.72 27.79 5.64
N ILE A 170 13.62 28.64 5.13
CA ILE A 170 13.47 29.23 3.81
C ILE A 170 13.50 28.13 2.74
N ILE A 171 12.54 28.16 1.81
CA ILE A 171 12.51 27.33 0.62
C ILE A 171 12.91 28.18 -0.60
N THR A 172 13.53 27.56 -1.60
CA THR A 172 13.92 28.26 -2.83
C THR A 172 12.71 28.62 -3.68
N LYS A 173 12.89 29.54 -4.61
CA LYS A 173 11.83 29.90 -5.57
C LYS A 173 11.40 28.71 -6.42
N GLU A 174 12.35 27.86 -6.79
CA GLU A 174 12.14 26.64 -7.56
C GLU A 174 11.30 25.63 -6.75
N GLU A 175 11.66 25.41 -5.48
CA GLU A 175 10.88 24.55 -4.56
C GLU A 175 9.47 25.13 -4.36
N TRP A 176 9.34 26.44 -4.17
CA TRP A 176 8.04 27.10 -4.05
C TRP A 176 7.16 26.82 -5.25
N ASN A 177 7.65 27.05 -6.46
CA ASN A 177 6.88 26.84 -7.69
C ASN A 177 6.52 25.37 -7.89
N GLN A 178 7.38 24.44 -7.49
CA GLN A 178 7.15 23.02 -7.61
C GLN A 178 6.17 22.50 -6.56
N TYR A 179 6.30 22.95 -5.31
CA TYR A 179 5.53 22.39 -4.18
C TYR A 179 4.12 22.98 -4.12
N PHE A 180 3.96 24.27 -4.38
CA PHE A 180 2.64 24.91 -4.39
C PHE A 180 1.88 24.74 -5.71
N SER A 181 2.32 23.82 -6.58
CA SER A 181 1.56 23.37 -7.75
C SER A 181 0.44 22.43 -7.35
N SER A 182 -0.73 22.56 -7.99
CA SER A 182 -1.87 21.69 -7.76
C SER A 182 -1.72 20.27 -8.32
N HIS A 183 -0.66 20.00 -9.08
CA HIS A 183 -0.36 18.69 -9.65
C HIS A 183 1.07 18.28 -9.32
N TRP A 184 1.19 17.12 -8.67
CA TRP A 184 2.48 16.49 -8.41
C TRP A 184 2.64 15.20 -9.21
N ASN A 185 3.76 15.09 -9.92
CA ASN A 185 4.12 13.92 -10.72
C ASN A 185 5.43 13.34 -10.20
N PHE A 186 5.34 12.32 -9.37
CA PHE A 186 6.49 11.53 -8.93
C PHE A 186 6.07 10.10 -8.60
N ASN A 187 7.06 9.21 -8.64
CA ASN A 187 6.81 7.78 -8.48
C ASN A 187 6.33 7.44 -7.06
N GLY A 188 5.34 6.54 -6.97
CA GLY A 188 5.05 5.84 -5.73
C GLY A 188 6.20 4.89 -5.34
N VAL A 189 6.18 4.40 -4.10
CA VAL A 189 7.15 3.38 -3.64
C VAL A 189 6.88 2.06 -4.36
N LYS A 190 7.93 1.41 -4.87
CA LYS A 190 7.83 0.03 -5.36
C LYS A 190 7.49 -0.87 -4.16
N GLN A 191 6.39 -1.60 -4.25
CA GLN A 191 5.90 -2.49 -3.19
C GLN A 191 6.75 -3.78 -3.09
N HIS A 192 8.07 -3.68 -2.93
CA HIS A 192 8.93 -4.87 -2.81
C HIS A 192 9.07 -5.36 -1.38
N GLU A 193 8.88 -4.50 -0.36
CA GLU A 193 9.13 -4.89 1.03
C GLU A 193 8.05 -4.44 2.02
N HIS A 194 7.23 -3.42 1.71
CA HIS A 194 6.21 -2.91 2.63
C HIS A 194 4.94 -2.43 1.92
N ILE A 195 3.83 -2.58 2.61
CA ILE A 195 2.48 -2.39 2.08
C ILE A 195 2.01 -0.96 2.32
N ALA A 196 1.49 -0.31 1.28
CA ALA A 196 0.76 0.97 1.31
C ALA A 196 1.50 2.17 1.92
N MET A 197 2.75 2.39 1.51
CA MET A 197 3.49 3.59 1.89
C MET A 197 3.45 4.63 0.77
N PHE A 198 3.37 5.89 1.16
CA PHE A 198 3.76 6.97 0.26
C PHE A 198 5.30 7.18 0.32
N PRO A 199 5.91 7.68 -0.76
CA PRO A 199 7.34 8.00 -0.76
C PRO A 199 7.64 9.16 0.18
N GLU A 200 8.84 9.21 0.74
CA GLU A 200 9.32 10.29 1.62
C GLU A 200 9.19 11.69 0.99
N GLU A 201 9.26 11.79 -0.33
CA GLU A 201 9.09 13.03 -1.07
C GLU A 201 7.74 13.71 -0.78
N LEU A 202 6.66 12.94 -0.51
CA LEU A 202 5.35 13.50 -0.20
C LEU A 202 5.37 14.27 1.15
N PRO A 203 5.69 13.64 2.30
CA PRO A 203 5.73 14.36 3.56
C PRO A 203 6.85 15.42 3.58
N LYS A 204 7.99 15.21 2.92
CA LYS A 204 9.06 16.18 2.80
C LYS A 204 8.58 17.51 2.20
N ARG A 205 7.83 17.47 1.10
CA ARG A 205 7.26 18.69 0.49
C ARG A 205 6.28 19.37 1.44
N LEU A 206 5.33 18.62 2.02
CA LEU A 206 4.33 19.19 2.93
C LEU A 206 4.94 19.79 4.19
N ILE A 207 5.99 19.17 4.75
CA ILE A 207 6.74 19.68 5.90
C ILE A 207 7.40 21.02 5.56
N LYS A 208 8.08 21.10 4.40
CA LYS A 208 8.69 22.35 3.93
C LYS A 208 7.67 23.45 3.63
N MET A 209 6.49 23.09 3.10
CA MET A 209 5.42 24.04 2.78
C MET A 209 4.73 24.62 4.00
N PHE A 210 4.57 23.87 5.09
CA PHE A 210 3.62 24.20 6.14
C PHE A 210 4.17 24.14 7.56
N SER A 211 5.49 23.99 7.75
CA SER A 211 6.11 23.99 9.06
C SER A 211 7.48 24.66 9.10
N TYR A 212 7.87 25.12 10.29
CA TYR A 212 9.20 25.65 10.58
C TYR A 212 10.07 24.62 11.32
N GLU A 213 11.40 24.77 11.27
CA GLU A 213 12.32 23.94 12.05
C GLU A 213 11.97 23.94 13.53
N GLY A 214 12.05 22.77 14.18
CA GLY A 214 11.70 22.57 15.59
C GLY A 214 10.20 22.45 15.87
N GLU A 215 9.32 22.68 14.90
CA GLU A 215 7.88 22.43 15.03
C GLU A 215 7.58 20.91 15.00
N THR A 216 6.42 20.53 15.52
CA THR A 216 6.00 19.14 15.67
C THR A 216 5.06 18.72 14.55
N ILE A 217 5.43 17.64 13.85
CA ILE A 217 4.64 16.98 12.80
C ILE A 217 3.94 15.78 13.44
N PHE A 218 2.67 15.56 13.09
CA PHE A 218 1.91 14.41 13.59
C PHE A 218 1.38 13.53 12.45
N ASP A 219 1.46 12.21 12.63
CA ASP A 219 0.84 11.23 11.76
C ASP A 219 0.02 10.23 12.58
N PRO A 220 -1.33 10.30 12.53
CA PRO A 220 -2.22 9.36 13.23
C PRO A 220 -2.21 7.94 12.66
N PHE A 221 -1.64 7.72 11.46
CA PHE A 221 -1.53 6.41 10.81
C PHE A 221 -0.10 6.19 10.34
N LEU A 222 0.84 6.14 11.29
CA LEU A 222 2.28 6.22 11.05
C LEU A 222 2.81 5.13 10.10
N GLY A 223 2.23 3.92 10.15
CA GLY A 223 2.70 2.78 9.36
C GLY A 223 4.18 2.50 9.58
N SER A 224 4.97 2.57 8.53
CA SER A 224 6.41 2.31 8.59
C SER A 224 7.28 3.48 9.08
N GLY A 225 6.69 4.62 9.46
CA GLY A 225 7.45 5.77 9.98
C GLY A 225 7.96 6.77 8.95
N THR A 226 7.46 6.76 7.71
CA THR A 226 7.95 7.65 6.64
C THR A 226 7.78 9.13 6.97
N THR A 227 6.67 9.52 7.61
CA THR A 227 6.44 10.91 8.04
C THR A 227 7.45 11.34 9.09
N SER A 228 7.75 10.48 10.08
CA SER A 228 8.74 10.77 11.13
C SER A 228 10.16 10.87 10.58
N LEU A 229 10.54 10.00 9.63
CA LEU A 229 11.82 10.08 8.94
C LEU A 229 11.98 11.40 8.18
N ALA A 230 10.96 11.81 7.42
CA ALA A 230 10.99 13.08 6.70
C ALA A 230 11.08 14.29 7.66
N ALA A 231 10.41 14.22 8.81
CA ALA A 231 10.51 15.23 9.85
C ALA A 231 11.93 15.32 10.44
N GLU A 232 12.56 14.17 10.70
CA GLU A 232 13.95 14.08 11.17
C GLU A 232 14.91 14.74 10.17
N HIS A 233 14.88 14.33 8.90
CA HIS A 233 15.74 14.87 7.85
C HIS A 233 15.60 16.38 7.65
N LEU A 234 14.49 16.96 8.11
CA LEU A 234 14.20 18.39 8.01
C LEU A 234 14.28 19.12 9.36
N ASN A 235 14.85 18.52 10.40
CA ASN A 235 14.98 19.10 11.75
C ASN A 235 13.63 19.51 12.39
N ARG A 236 12.57 18.73 12.16
CA ARG A 236 11.28 18.88 12.85
C ARG A 236 11.12 17.75 13.86
N ASN A 237 10.37 18.02 14.93
CA ASN A 237 9.93 16.96 15.83
C ASN A 237 8.80 16.16 15.18
N SER A 238 8.58 14.92 15.64
CA SER A 238 7.41 14.16 15.19
C SER A 238 6.73 13.39 16.33
N ILE A 239 5.42 13.16 16.14
CA ILE A 239 4.62 12.21 16.89
C ILE A 239 3.96 11.29 15.86
N GLY A 240 3.97 9.99 16.10
CA GLY A 240 3.28 9.02 15.24
C GLY A 240 2.50 8.02 16.06
N TYR A 241 1.25 7.74 15.68
CA TYR A 241 0.44 6.65 16.21
C TYR A 241 0.39 5.49 15.22
N GLU A 242 0.57 4.27 15.74
CA GLU A 242 0.45 3.03 14.98
C GLU A 242 -0.32 1.99 15.80
N ILE A 243 -1.34 1.40 15.20
CA ILE A 243 -2.20 0.45 15.91
C ILE A 243 -1.57 -0.96 15.98
N ASN A 244 -0.74 -1.32 15.00
CA ASN A 244 -0.13 -2.63 14.94
C ASN A 244 1.32 -2.61 15.47
N PRO A 245 1.58 -3.23 16.64
CA PRO A 245 2.93 -3.23 17.23
C PRO A 245 3.97 -3.97 16.38
N SER A 246 3.55 -4.80 15.43
CA SER A 246 4.48 -5.51 14.52
C SER A 246 5.27 -4.57 13.59
N TYR A 247 4.83 -3.31 13.44
CA TYR A 247 5.56 -2.28 12.70
C TYR A 247 6.72 -1.64 13.47
N LEU A 248 6.79 -1.84 14.81
CA LEU A 248 7.85 -1.24 15.62
C LEU A 248 9.30 -1.56 15.16
N PRO A 249 9.65 -2.81 14.82
CA PRO A 249 10.99 -3.09 14.32
C PRO A 249 11.33 -2.30 13.06
N LEU A 250 10.38 -2.20 12.14
CA LEU A 250 10.53 -1.46 10.89
C LEU A 250 10.67 0.05 11.12
N ILE A 251 9.85 0.63 12.02
CA ILE A 251 9.92 2.03 12.40
C ILE A 251 11.28 2.34 13.03
N ARG A 252 11.76 1.45 13.92
CA ARG A 252 13.08 1.56 14.56
C ARG A 252 14.22 1.52 13.56
N GLU A 253 14.19 0.59 12.63
CA GLU A 253 15.19 0.47 11.56
C GLU A 253 15.22 1.74 10.71
N LYS A 254 14.04 2.25 10.32
CA LYS A 254 13.93 3.41 9.46
C LYS A 254 14.40 4.71 10.11
N ILE A 255 14.03 4.96 11.36
CA ILE A 255 14.37 6.21 12.08
C ILE A 255 15.77 6.11 12.71
N ASN A 256 16.18 4.94 13.22
CA ASN A 256 17.47 4.75 13.89
C ASN A 256 18.56 4.18 12.98
N GLY A 257 18.27 3.84 11.71
CA GLY A 257 19.19 3.15 10.81
C GLY A 257 20.51 3.90 10.51
N GLU A 258 20.60 5.18 10.85
CA GLU A 258 21.81 5.99 10.75
C GLU A 258 22.52 6.23 12.09
N GLN A 259 22.44 5.30 13.05
CA GLN A 259 22.92 5.40 14.45
C GLN A 259 24.43 5.72 14.65
N LEU A 260 25.18 5.95 13.62
CA LEU A 260 26.61 6.30 13.70
C LEU A 260 26.87 7.82 13.70
N ARG A 261 25.80 8.66 13.78
CA ARG A 261 25.97 10.11 13.86
C ARG A 261 26.04 10.58 15.32
N LEU A 262 26.97 11.47 15.63
CA LEU A 262 27.10 12.16 16.93
C LEU A 262 25.83 12.93 17.34
N ASP A 263 24.93 13.22 16.40
CA ASP A 263 23.67 13.96 16.56
C ASP A 263 22.44 13.06 16.28
N SER A 264 22.43 11.83 16.78
CA SER A 264 21.28 10.91 16.62
C SER A 264 20.00 11.52 17.22
N PRO A 265 18.83 11.37 16.55
CA PRO A 265 17.56 11.88 17.06
C PRO A 265 17.17 11.19 18.36
N GLN A 266 16.47 11.91 19.23
CA GLN A 266 15.89 11.32 20.44
C GLN A 266 14.57 10.63 20.06
N VAL A 267 14.51 9.30 20.10
CA VAL A 267 13.29 8.54 19.81
C VAL A 267 12.75 7.89 21.08
N GLU A 268 11.51 8.19 21.41
CA GLU A 268 10.81 7.64 22.58
C GLU A 268 9.61 6.80 22.13
N TYR A 269 9.39 5.65 22.79
CA TYR A 269 8.33 4.70 22.48
C TYR A 269 7.34 4.62 23.63
N PHE A 270 6.06 4.68 23.32
CA PHE A 270 4.95 4.65 24.27
C PHE A 270 3.88 3.66 23.84
N GLU A 271 3.07 3.25 24.80
CA GLU A 271 1.83 2.52 24.55
C GLU A 271 0.65 3.34 25.08
N ASP A 272 -0.39 3.47 24.26
CA ASP A 272 -1.65 4.13 24.60
C ASP A 272 -2.79 3.10 24.49
N ALA A 273 -3.05 2.40 25.58
CA ALA A 273 -4.08 1.38 25.65
C ALA A 273 -5.47 2.02 25.69
N ILE A 274 -6.28 1.76 24.66
CA ILE A 274 -7.67 2.19 24.58
C ILE A 274 -8.57 0.95 24.68
N GLN A 275 -9.56 1.05 25.56
CA GLN A 275 -10.63 0.03 25.58
C GLN A 275 -11.67 0.36 24.53
N SER A 276 -12.18 -0.65 23.82
CA SER A 276 -13.19 -0.48 22.74
C SER A 276 -14.47 0.23 23.23
N GLU A 277 -14.79 0.13 24.53
CA GLU A 277 -15.90 0.80 25.18
C GLU A 277 -15.76 2.32 25.24
N ASP A 278 -14.54 2.84 25.09
CA ASP A 278 -14.24 4.29 25.07
C ASP A 278 -14.58 4.96 23.71
N LEU A 279 -14.90 4.18 22.68
CA LEU A 279 -15.16 4.68 21.35
C LEU A 279 -16.65 4.76 21.07
N SER A 280 -17.22 5.96 21.10
CA SER A 280 -18.62 6.24 20.76
C SER A 280 -18.74 7.28 19.65
N PHE A 281 -19.66 7.05 18.73
CA PHE A 281 -20.01 8.02 17.68
C PHE A 281 -20.94 9.13 18.17
N ASP A 282 -21.52 9.01 19.38
CA ASP A 282 -22.50 9.96 19.91
C ASP A 282 -21.93 11.39 20.07
N ASN A 283 -20.62 11.48 20.25
CA ASN A 283 -19.91 12.76 20.40
C ASN A 283 -19.44 13.37 19.06
N LEU A 284 -19.81 12.78 17.90
CA LEU A 284 -19.53 13.38 16.61
C LEU A 284 -20.55 14.48 16.29
N PRO A 285 -20.16 15.54 15.53
CA PRO A 285 -21.09 16.59 15.07
C PRO A 285 -22.26 16.04 14.28
N TYR A 286 -22.05 14.97 13.51
CA TYR A 286 -23.08 14.16 12.87
C TYR A 286 -22.55 12.73 12.64
N ILE A 287 -23.48 11.78 12.51
CA ILE A 287 -23.18 10.39 12.14
C ILE A 287 -23.43 10.24 10.64
N PHE A 288 -22.40 9.83 9.90
CA PHE A 288 -22.53 9.52 8.49
C PHE A 288 -23.47 8.33 8.27
N ARG A 289 -24.35 8.46 7.28
CA ARG A 289 -25.23 7.40 6.79
C ARG A 289 -25.03 7.25 5.28
N ASP A 290 -24.78 6.03 4.82
CA ASP A 290 -24.63 5.75 3.38
C ASP A 290 -25.99 5.79 2.67
N PRO A 291 -26.26 6.77 1.79
CA PRO A 291 -27.54 6.90 1.11
C PRO A 291 -27.80 5.79 0.07
N HIS A 292 -26.81 5.00 -0.22
CA HIS A 292 -26.85 3.92 -1.23
C HIS A 292 -26.74 2.53 -0.65
N ARG A 293 -26.79 2.40 0.67
CA ARG A 293 -26.70 1.12 1.35
C ARG A 293 -27.79 0.17 0.85
N MET A 294 -27.42 -1.06 0.53
CA MET A 294 -28.36 -2.13 0.28
C MET A 294 -28.74 -2.80 1.61
N ASP A 295 -30.05 -3.03 1.84
CA ASP A 295 -30.56 -3.69 3.06
C ASP A 295 -30.21 -5.18 3.16
N LYS A 296 -29.42 -5.72 2.26
CA LYS A 296 -28.93 -7.10 2.33
C LYS A 296 -27.81 -7.23 3.35
N LYS A 297 -28.00 -8.07 4.36
CA LYS A 297 -26.92 -8.54 5.23
C LYS A 297 -25.92 -9.31 4.37
N ILE A 298 -24.76 -8.70 4.13
CA ILE A 298 -23.63 -9.34 3.47
C ILE A 298 -22.77 -9.95 4.57
N ASP A 299 -22.54 -11.26 4.50
CA ASP A 299 -21.60 -11.92 5.41
C ASP A 299 -20.17 -11.56 4.98
N VAL A 300 -19.62 -10.55 5.63
CA VAL A 300 -18.28 -10.01 5.35
C VAL A 300 -17.20 -11.09 5.53
N LYS A 301 -17.42 -12.05 6.46
CA LYS A 301 -16.46 -13.14 6.70
C LYS A 301 -16.36 -14.13 5.53
N LYS A 302 -17.38 -14.22 4.69
CA LYS A 302 -17.35 -15.05 3.47
C LYS A 302 -16.74 -14.36 2.27
N LEU A 303 -16.55 -13.06 2.35
CA LEU A 303 -15.98 -12.28 1.28
C LEU A 303 -14.48 -12.16 1.53
N GLN A 304 -13.68 -13.00 0.90
CA GLN A 304 -12.22 -12.86 0.95
C GLN A 304 -11.80 -11.67 0.10
N TYR A 305 -11.44 -10.56 0.72
CA TYR A 305 -10.85 -9.39 0.05
C TYR A 305 -9.59 -8.91 0.71
N GLY A 306 -8.94 -8.05 -0.03
CA GLY A 306 -7.74 -7.36 0.39
C GLY A 306 -6.50 -8.21 0.23
N SER A 307 -5.38 -7.55 0.23
CA SER A 307 -4.08 -8.19 0.41
C SER A 307 -3.91 -8.38 1.91
N LYS A 308 -3.84 -9.62 2.37
CA LYS A 308 -3.37 -9.89 3.73
C LYS A 308 -1.90 -9.51 3.79
N ILE A 309 -1.55 -8.75 4.81
CA ILE A 309 -0.16 -8.59 5.24
C ILE A 309 0.12 -9.84 6.07
N ASP A 310 0.67 -10.85 5.46
CA ASP A 310 1.38 -11.88 6.18
C ASP A 310 2.88 -11.69 5.89
N ASN A 311 3.70 -11.94 6.89
CA ASN A 311 5.16 -11.97 6.73
C ASN A 311 5.61 -13.10 5.78
N THR A 312 4.65 -13.84 5.22
CA THR A 312 4.80 -14.87 4.20
C THR A 312 4.28 -14.40 2.84
N SER A 313 3.95 -13.09 2.65
CA SER A 313 3.59 -12.58 1.35
C SER A 313 4.73 -12.91 0.39
N GLN A 314 4.52 -13.97 -0.37
CA GLN A 314 5.45 -14.41 -1.40
C GLN A 314 5.74 -13.19 -2.26
N ALA A 315 7.02 -12.84 -2.34
CA ALA A 315 7.54 -11.88 -3.29
C ALA A 315 6.81 -12.09 -4.62
N ARG A 316 6.35 -11.01 -5.26
CA ARG A 316 5.75 -11.10 -6.59
C ARG A 316 6.65 -11.96 -7.43
N GLU A 317 6.04 -12.98 -8.06
CA GLU A 317 6.72 -13.94 -8.91
C GLU A 317 7.68 -13.18 -9.83
N GLU A 318 8.96 -13.42 -9.64
CA GLU A 318 10.00 -12.75 -10.41
C GLU A 318 9.89 -13.21 -11.86
N LEU A 319 9.77 -12.26 -12.79
CA LEU A 319 9.52 -12.56 -14.20
C LEU A 319 10.83 -12.61 -14.99
N PHE A 320 11.12 -13.75 -15.56
CA PHE A 320 12.29 -14.01 -16.39
C PHE A 320 11.93 -14.11 -17.87
N SER A 321 12.89 -13.93 -18.76
CA SER A 321 12.80 -14.38 -20.15
C SER A 321 13.46 -15.74 -20.28
N VAL A 322 12.94 -16.59 -21.16
CA VAL A 322 13.64 -17.81 -21.56
C VAL A 322 14.77 -17.40 -22.51
N ARG A 323 16.00 -17.74 -22.14
CA ARG A 323 17.19 -17.52 -22.95
C ARG A 323 17.38 -18.66 -23.94
N GLU A 324 17.21 -19.90 -23.45
CA GLU A 324 17.40 -21.11 -24.23
C GLU A 324 16.55 -22.26 -23.68
N VAL A 325 16.02 -23.10 -24.56
CA VAL A 325 15.41 -24.38 -24.20
C VAL A 325 16.45 -25.47 -24.49
N ILE A 326 17.06 -25.99 -23.41
CA ILE A 326 18.18 -26.94 -23.49
C ILE A 326 17.67 -28.35 -23.83
N SER A 327 16.56 -28.76 -23.20
CA SER A 327 15.90 -30.02 -23.42
C SER A 327 14.41 -29.91 -23.12
N PRO A 328 13.58 -30.95 -23.39
CA PRO A 328 12.16 -30.94 -22.99
C PRO A 328 11.94 -30.69 -21.49
N GLU A 329 12.92 -31.01 -20.67
CA GLU A 329 12.87 -30.90 -19.19
C GLU A 329 13.63 -29.70 -18.66
N LYS A 330 14.62 -29.13 -19.40
CA LYS A 330 15.54 -28.11 -18.89
C LYS A 330 15.52 -26.84 -19.73
N ILE A 331 15.41 -25.69 -19.04
CA ILE A 331 15.30 -24.36 -19.65
C ILE A 331 16.31 -23.43 -18.97
N LEU A 332 17.06 -22.67 -19.75
CA LEU A 332 17.95 -21.61 -19.28
C LEU A 332 17.21 -20.27 -19.28
N LEU A 333 17.16 -19.62 -18.13
CA LEU A 333 16.52 -18.31 -17.94
C LEU A 333 17.50 -17.15 -18.17
N SER A 334 16.97 -15.94 -18.33
CA SER A 334 17.74 -14.72 -18.60
C SER A 334 18.71 -14.32 -17.48
N ASN A 335 18.48 -14.77 -16.26
CA ASN A 335 19.36 -14.58 -15.10
C ASN A 335 20.50 -15.62 -15.02
N GLY A 336 20.61 -16.54 -15.99
CA GLY A 336 21.64 -17.58 -16.02
C GLY A 336 21.29 -18.84 -15.24
N VAL A 337 20.12 -18.92 -14.61
CA VAL A 337 19.67 -20.11 -13.87
C VAL A 337 19.07 -21.12 -14.84
N THR A 338 19.55 -22.39 -14.76
CA THR A 338 18.90 -23.51 -15.41
C THR A 338 17.83 -24.11 -14.51
N VAL A 339 16.62 -24.25 -15.04
CA VAL A 339 15.49 -24.83 -14.32
C VAL A 339 15.05 -26.15 -14.96
N ARG A 340 14.65 -27.12 -14.12
CA ARG A 340 14.06 -28.39 -14.54
C ARG A 340 12.56 -28.37 -14.27
N LEU A 341 11.78 -28.80 -15.28
CA LEU A 341 10.32 -28.84 -15.22
C LEU A 341 9.86 -30.08 -14.42
N ILE A 342 9.19 -29.85 -13.28
CA ILE A 342 8.67 -30.91 -12.40
C ILE A 342 7.57 -31.70 -13.14
N GLY A 343 7.63 -33.03 -13.01
CA GLY A 343 6.61 -33.96 -13.52
C GLY A 343 6.66 -34.20 -15.02
N VAL A 344 7.72 -33.74 -15.69
CA VAL A 344 7.94 -33.89 -17.14
C VAL A 344 9.12 -34.83 -17.36
N LYS A 345 8.95 -35.82 -18.24
CA LYS A 345 10.01 -36.76 -18.69
C LYS A 345 10.04 -36.83 -20.21
N THR A 346 11.23 -36.78 -20.76
CA THR A 346 11.47 -36.80 -22.21
C THR A 346 11.03 -38.13 -22.82
N ILE A 347 10.44 -38.08 -24.04
CA ILE A 347 10.13 -39.24 -24.87
C ILE A 347 11.18 -39.31 -25.98
N SER A 348 11.88 -40.45 -26.07
CA SER A 348 12.88 -40.67 -27.15
C SER A 348 12.24 -40.53 -28.54
N GLY A 349 12.87 -39.71 -29.41
CA GLY A 349 12.40 -39.39 -30.73
C GLY A 349 11.36 -38.27 -30.84
N LEU A 350 10.94 -37.65 -29.74
CA LEU A 350 10.04 -36.49 -29.74
C LEU A 350 10.69 -35.24 -29.14
N GLU A 351 11.98 -35.27 -28.81
CA GLU A 351 12.73 -34.20 -28.15
C GLU A 351 12.65 -32.88 -28.92
N GLU A 352 12.90 -32.94 -30.23
CA GLU A 352 12.90 -31.74 -31.09
C GLU A 352 11.52 -31.06 -31.12
N LYS A 353 10.43 -31.85 -31.18
CA LYS A 353 9.06 -31.33 -31.18
C LYS A 353 8.71 -30.69 -29.84
N ALA A 354 9.14 -31.29 -28.74
CA ALA A 354 8.93 -30.74 -27.41
C ALA A 354 9.70 -29.41 -27.20
N ILE A 355 10.95 -29.37 -27.68
CA ILE A 355 11.80 -28.15 -27.63
C ILE A 355 11.18 -27.05 -28.51
N GLU A 356 10.72 -27.35 -29.72
CA GLU A 356 10.09 -26.38 -30.59
C GLU A 356 8.80 -25.83 -29.98
N PHE A 357 7.97 -26.71 -29.42
CA PHE A 357 6.77 -26.31 -28.66
C PHE A 357 7.07 -25.34 -27.52
N LEU A 358 8.08 -25.65 -26.70
CA LEU A 358 8.50 -24.76 -25.59
C LEU A 358 9.02 -23.43 -26.11
N LYS A 359 9.84 -23.43 -27.18
CA LYS A 359 10.34 -22.20 -27.85
C LYS A 359 9.20 -21.33 -28.34
N GLU A 360 8.21 -21.92 -29.02
CA GLU A 360 7.04 -21.21 -29.53
C GLU A 360 6.21 -20.59 -28.40
N LYS A 361 5.90 -21.37 -27.36
CA LYS A 361 5.09 -20.90 -26.20
C LYS A 361 5.77 -19.81 -25.38
N THR A 362 7.09 -19.82 -25.29
CA THR A 362 7.85 -18.85 -24.49
C THR A 362 8.38 -17.68 -25.31
N LYS A 363 8.24 -17.68 -26.63
CA LYS A 363 8.72 -16.64 -27.55
C LYS A 363 8.12 -15.27 -27.21
N LYS A 364 8.97 -14.29 -26.93
CA LYS A 364 8.57 -12.93 -26.53
C LYS A 364 7.67 -12.84 -25.27
N ARG A 365 7.65 -13.89 -24.44
CA ARG A 365 6.88 -13.95 -23.21
C ARG A 365 7.81 -13.98 -22.00
N LYS A 366 7.29 -13.48 -20.88
CA LYS A 366 7.94 -13.64 -19.57
C LYS A 366 7.39 -14.89 -18.89
N VAL A 367 8.24 -15.53 -18.08
CA VAL A 367 7.91 -16.71 -17.30
C VAL A 367 8.21 -16.48 -15.83
N PHE A 368 7.48 -17.18 -14.96
CA PHE A 368 7.78 -17.25 -13.54
C PHE A 368 7.70 -18.69 -13.03
N MET A 369 8.33 -18.94 -11.90
CA MET A 369 8.48 -20.27 -11.32
C MET A 369 7.64 -20.41 -10.06
N LYS A 370 7.06 -21.60 -9.86
CA LYS A 370 6.58 -22.06 -8.55
C LYS A 370 7.32 -23.32 -8.17
N PHE A 371 7.66 -23.41 -6.90
CA PHE A 371 8.46 -24.53 -6.38
C PHE A 371 7.58 -25.53 -5.65
N ASP A 372 8.10 -26.74 -5.52
CA ASP A 372 7.59 -27.79 -4.65
C ASP A 372 8.46 -27.92 -3.41
N ASP A 373 8.17 -28.88 -2.54
CA ASP A 373 8.95 -29.13 -1.32
C ASP A 373 10.42 -29.47 -1.63
N VAL A 374 10.66 -30.22 -2.71
CA VAL A 374 12.01 -30.50 -3.21
C VAL A 374 12.37 -29.47 -4.26
N LYS A 375 13.37 -28.65 -3.97
CA LYS A 375 13.78 -27.53 -4.83
C LYS A 375 14.87 -27.85 -5.84
N TYR A 376 15.68 -28.89 -5.63
CA TYR A 376 16.82 -29.23 -6.46
C TYR A 376 16.81 -30.71 -6.81
N ASP A 377 17.23 -31.05 -8.02
CA ASP A 377 17.48 -32.42 -8.42
C ASP A 377 18.90 -32.89 -8.03
N GLU A 378 19.23 -34.14 -8.34
CA GLU A 378 20.56 -34.75 -8.01
C GLU A 378 21.72 -34.04 -8.72
N GLU A 379 21.48 -33.35 -9.82
CA GLU A 379 22.44 -32.56 -10.57
C GLU A 379 22.48 -31.08 -10.14
N ASN A 380 21.79 -30.73 -9.04
CA ASN A 380 21.68 -29.38 -8.50
C ASN A 380 20.97 -28.37 -9.44
N ASN A 381 20.09 -28.84 -10.36
CA ASN A 381 19.22 -27.96 -11.11
C ASN A 381 18.01 -27.57 -10.26
N LEU A 382 17.58 -26.31 -10.38
CA LEU A 382 16.41 -25.79 -9.68
C LEU A 382 15.13 -26.37 -10.31
N MET A 383 14.37 -27.15 -9.53
CA MET A 383 13.12 -27.78 -10.02
C MET A 383 11.92 -26.84 -9.84
N CYS A 384 11.11 -26.69 -10.87
CA CYS A 384 9.98 -25.77 -10.83
C CYS A 384 8.78 -26.21 -11.68
N TYR A 385 7.63 -25.62 -11.31
CA TYR A 385 6.47 -25.48 -12.19
C TYR A 385 6.59 -24.14 -12.92
N LEU A 386 6.67 -24.16 -14.24
CA LEU A 386 6.86 -22.98 -15.06
C LEU A 386 5.52 -22.42 -15.55
N TYR A 387 5.35 -21.11 -15.40
CA TYR A 387 4.16 -20.38 -15.84
C TYR A 387 4.55 -19.22 -16.75
N LEU A 388 3.72 -18.90 -17.73
CA LEU A 388 3.82 -17.63 -18.45
C LEU A 388 3.29 -16.47 -17.58
N ASP A 389 3.62 -15.27 -17.96
CA ASP A 389 3.15 -14.02 -17.35
C ASP A 389 1.61 -13.89 -17.24
N ASN A 390 0.86 -14.55 -18.15
CA ASN A 390 -0.59 -14.67 -18.13
C ASN A 390 -1.11 -15.86 -17.30
N LYS A 391 -0.25 -16.47 -16.47
CA LYS A 391 -0.54 -17.65 -15.63
C LYS A 391 -0.84 -18.95 -16.39
N THR A 392 -0.48 -19.05 -17.68
CA THR A 392 -0.54 -20.30 -18.40
C THR A 392 0.48 -21.29 -17.83
N PHE A 393 0.02 -22.47 -17.40
CA PHE A 393 0.85 -23.50 -16.78
C PHE A 393 1.57 -24.33 -17.85
N ILE A 394 2.84 -24.04 -18.10
CA ILE A 394 3.64 -24.65 -19.18
C ILE A 394 3.76 -26.17 -19.06
N ASN A 395 4.05 -26.70 -17.85
CA ASN A 395 4.19 -28.14 -17.63
C ASN A 395 2.93 -28.91 -18.10
N VAL A 396 1.73 -28.40 -17.75
CA VAL A 396 0.44 -29.00 -18.19
C VAL A 396 0.28 -28.96 -19.71
N HIS A 397 0.58 -27.81 -20.32
CA HIS A 397 0.44 -27.67 -21.77
C HIS A 397 1.43 -28.56 -22.53
N LEU A 398 2.65 -28.73 -22.00
CA LEU A 398 3.65 -29.62 -22.59
C LEU A 398 3.23 -31.08 -22.46
N ILE A 399 2.68 -31.52 -21.31
CA ILE A 399 2.13 -32.89 -21.15
C ILE A 399 0.96 -33.12 -22.10
N ARG A 400 0.04 -32.17 -22.23
CA ARG A 400 -1.09 -32.27 -23.19
C ARG A 400 -0.68 -32.34 -24.63
N SER A 401 0.46 -31.82 -25.00
CA SER A 401 0.97 -31.93 -26.37
C SER A 401 1.35 -33.36 -26.76
N ARG A 402 1.52 -34.25 -25.78
CA ARG A 402 2.01 -35.62 -25.90
C ARG A 402 3.44 -35.72 -26.49
N PHE A 403 4.19 -34.64 -26.43
CA PHE A 403 5.62 -34.63 -26.80
C PHE A 403 6.52 -35.06 -25.67
N VAL A 404 5.97 -35.17 -24.47
CA VAL A 404 6.63 -35.62 -23.22
C VAL A 404 5.72 -36.58 -22.50
N MET A 405 6.30 -37.41 -21.61
CA MET A 405 5.55 -38.26 -20.68
C MET A 405 5.56 -37.68 -19.27
N ILE A 406 4.65 -38.17 -18.42
CA ILE A 406 4.58 -37.83 -17.01
C ILE A 406 5.65 -38.62 -16.30
N ASP A 407 6.40 -37.91 -15.42
CA ASP A 407 7.31 -38.56 -14.49
C ASP A 407 6.52 -39.26 -13.37
N LYS A 408 6.45 -40.59 -13.44
CA LYS A 408 5.72 -41.42 -12.46
C LYS A 408 6.58 -41.83 -11.26
N GLU A 409 7.90 -41.69 -11.38
CA GLU A 409 8.85 -42.12 -10.34
C GLU A 409 8.94 -41.08 -9.20
N GLN A 410 8.88 -39.81 -9.54
CA GLN A 410 8.92 -38.72 -8.58
C GLN A 410 7.58 -38.47 -7.88
N GLN A 411 7.63 -38.06 -6.60
CA GLN A 411 6.46 -37.54 -5.88
C GLN A 411 6.47 -36.03 -5.96
N TYR A 412 5.35 -35.40 -6.37
CA TYR A 412 5.20 -33.95 -6.49
C TYR A 412 3.72 -33.54 -6.35
N LYS A 413 3.48 -32.31 -5.99
CA LYS A 413 2.17 -31.74 -5.63
C LYS A 413 1.08 -31.97 -6.68
N TYR A 414 1.39 -31.86 -7.95
CA TYR A 414 0.42 -31.96 -9.04
C TYR A 414 0.40 -33.32 -9.74
N LYS A 415 0.97 -34.38 -9.15
CA LYS A 415 1.05 -35.72 -9.77
C LYS A 415 -0.30 -36.26 -10.21
N LYS A 416 -1.29 -36.29 -9.29
CA LYS A 416 -2.66 -36.75 -9.62
C LYS A 416 -3.27 -35.95 -10.78
N LYS A 417 -3.11 -34.64 -10.76
CA LYS A 417 -3.62 -33.75 -11.81
C LYS A 417 -2.95 -33.99 -13.16
N PHE A 418 -1.67 -34.37 -13.19
CA PHE A 418 -0.97 -34.69 -14.43
C PHE A 418 -1.40 -36.05 -14.96
N GLU A 419 -1.65 -37.01 -14.08
CA GLU A 419 -2.14 -38.37 -14.45
C GLU A 419 -3.56 -38.37 -15.04
N GLU A 420 -4.35 -37.33 -14.78
CA GLU A 420 -5.71 -37.13 -15.33
C GLU A 420 -5.72 -36.43 -16.69
N ILE A 421 -4.55 -36.03 -17.24
CA ILE A 421 -4.41 -35.35 -18.53
C ILE A 421 -4.13 -36.32 -19.65
#